data_491aadec06c41f97483d29957652f89c
#
_entry.id   491aadec06c41f97483d29957652f89c
#
_cell.length_a   1.000
_cell.length_b   1.000
_cell.length_c   1.000
_cell.angle_alpha   90.00
_cell.angle_beta   90.00
_cell.angle_gamma   90.00
#
_symmetry.space_group_name_H-M   'P 1'
#
loop_
_entity.id
_entity.type
_entity.pdbx_description
1 polymer ?
#
loop_
_entity_poly.entity_id
_entity_poly.type
_entity_poly.pdbx_seq_one_letter_code
_entity_poly.pdbx_strand_id
1 'polypeptide(L)'
;MKYKPDSLTLERIALACQETLENKSRIFIALSGLPGSGKSTLGGYIRKNGLNTGGGGAKFYPYEIAVIDDNVMSLNLFVIRPKIKFKLDNIAQKDNLKPFLRLLPPYVKIVFCIGSSIHRLDKADIFIYLDTKEEVRKTRLLQREENNKNYLELCAASSVLILPHKFKIIIQ
;
A
#
# COMPACT_ATOMS: atom_id res chain seq x y z
N MET A 1 13.37 17.16 -1.75
CA MET A 1 12.83 17.00 -0.39
C MET A 1 12.33 15.57 -0.22
N LYS A 2 12.75 14.81 0.82
CA LYS A 2 12.25 13.44 1.02
C LYS A 2 10.81 13.52 1.54
N TYR A 3 9.88 12.83 0.88
CA TYR A 3 8.49 12.72 1.34
C TYR A 3 8.45 12.12 2.76
N LYS A 4 7.75 12.80 3.65
CA LYS A 4 7.44 12.32 4.99
C LYS A 4 5.95 12.53 5.22
N PRO A 5 5.17 11.45 5.43
CA PRO A 5 3.76 11.59 5.81
C PRO A 5 3.65 12.35 7.14
N ASP A 6 2.53 13.00 7.38
CA ASP A 6 2.28 13.60 8.68
C ASP A 6 2.15 12.51 9.76
N SER A 7 2.48 12.88 11.00
CA SER A 7 2.47 11.95 12.14
C SER A 7 1.07 11.44 12.46
N LEU A 8 0.04 12.26 12.31
CA LEU A 8 -1.35 11.89 12.58
C LEU A 8 -1.85 10.83 11.62
N THR A 9 -1.49 10.94 10.33
CA THR A 9 -1.80 9.91 9.32
C THR A 9 -1.18 8.56 9.70
N LEU A 10 0.11 8.55 10.06
CA LEU A 10 0.80 7.31 10.45
C LEU A 10 0.22 6.71 11.72
N GLU A 11 -0.15 7.54 12.68
CA GLU A 11 -0.80 7.13 13.93
C GLU A 11 -2.15 6.48 13.67
N ARG A 12 -3.02 7.10 12.88
CA ARG A 12 -4.32 6.53 12.51
C ARG A 12 -4.19 5.15 11.84
N ILE A 13 -3.22 5.01 10.94
CA ILE A 13 -2.94 3.72 10.30
C ILE A 13 -2.45 2.70 11.34
N ALA A 14 -1.53 3.09 12.21
CA ALA A 14 -0.96 2.21 13.22
C ALA A 14 -2.03 1.70 14.21
N LEU A 15 -2.90 2.59 14.70
CA LEU A 15 -3.98 2.24 15.61
C LEU A 15 -4.98 1.27 14.96
N ALA A 16 -5.40 1.52 13.72
CA ALA A 16 -6.28 0.61 12.99
C ALA A 16 -5.64 -0.76 12.75
N CYS A 17 -4.32 -0.80 12.49
CA CYS A 17 -3.57 -2.05 12.40
C CYS A 17 -3.57 -2.80 13.73
N GLN A 18 -3.29 -2.12 14.83
CA GLN A 18 -3.26 -2.71 16.16
C GLN A 18 -4.61 -3.34 16.51
N GLU A 19 -5.69 -2.58 16.39
CA GLU A 19 -7.05 -3.06 16.69
C GLU A 19 -7.43 -4.29 15.83
N THR A 20 -7.04 -4.27 14.56
CA THR A 20 -7.36 -5.37 13.65
C THR A 20 -6.54 -6.63 13.97
N LEU A 21 -5.30 -6.47 14.41
CA LEU A 21 -4.39 -7.56 14.79
C LEU A 21 -4.74 -8.23 16.11
N GLU A 22 -5.57 -7.65 16.97
CA GLU A 22 -6.07 -8.32 18.19
C GLU A 22 -6.75 -9.65 17.90
N ASN A 23 -7.37 -9.76 16.72
CA ASN A 23 -8.12 -10.95 16.32
C ASN A 23 -7.49 -11.70 15.13
N LYS A 24 -6.30 -11.32 14.69
CA LYS A 24 -5.63 -11.89 13.51
C LYS A 24 -4.11 -11.87 13.65
N SER A 25 -3.47 -12.92 13.17
CA SER A 25 -1.99 -12.98 13.10
C SER A 25 -1.41 -12.15 11.95
N ARG A 26 -2.22 -11.84 10.93
CA ARG A 26 -1.83 -11.05 9.75
C ARG A 26 -3.02 -10.33 9.17
N ILE A 27 -2.79 -9.09 8.73
CA ILE A 27 -3.82 -8.25 8.10
C ILE A 27 -3.40 -7.79 6.71
N PHE A 28 -4.39 -7.55 5.85
CA PHE A 28 -4.24 -7.05 4.50
C PHE A 28 -4.82 -5.65 4.39
N ILE A 29 -4.01 -4.71 3.91
CA ILE A 29 -4.38 -3.32 3.75
C ILE A 29 -4.41 -3.00 2.26
N ALA A 30 -5.55 -2.57 1.75
CA ALA A 30 -5.66 -2.01 0.42
C ALA A 30 -5.34 -0.51 0.47
N LEU A 31 -4.20 -0.11 -0.08
CA LEU A 31 -3.81 1.29 -0.22
C LEU A 31 -4.20 1.78 -1.61
N SER A 32 -5.34 2.45 -1.69
CA SER A 32 -6.00 2.87 -2.91
C SER A 32 -5.93 4.38 -3.13
N GLY A 33 -6.31 4.82 -4.31
CA GLY A 33 -6.33 6.22 -4.74
C GLY A 33 -6.03 6.32 -6.24
N LEU A 34 -6.35 7.44 -6.85
CA LEU A 34 -6.13 7.68 -8.27
C LEU A 34 -4.63 7.71 -8.64
N PRO A 35 -4.25 7.51 -9.90
CA PRO A 35 -2.86 7.67 -10.36
C PRO A 35 -2.29 9.03 -9.93
N GLY A 36 -1.03 9.07 -9.50
CA GLY A 36 -0.39 10.29 -8.98
C GLY A 36 -0.73 10.65 -7.54
N SER A 37 -1.61 9.91 -6.85
CA SER A 37 -2.00 10.22 -5.45
C SER A 37 -0.90 9.97 -4.41
N GLY A 38 0.19 9.25 -4.75
CA GLY A 38 1.30 9.01 -3.83
C GLY A 38 1.27 7.66 -3.11
N LYS A 39 0.43 6.72 -3.53
CA LYS A 39 0.33 5.37 -2.94
C LYS A 39 1.68 4.66 -2.78
N SER A 40 2.42 4.52 -3.87
CA SER A 40 3.73 3.85 -3.87
C SER A 40 4.75 4.60 -2.99
N THR A 41 4.63 5.92 -2.91
CA THR A 41 5.48 6.76 -2.05
C THR A 41 5.18 6.51 -0.57
N LEU A 42 3.90 6.50 -0.18
CA LEU A 42 3.48 6.19 1.19
C LEU A 42 3.84 4.75 1.57
N GLY A 43 3.52 3.78 0.71
CA GLY A 43 3.89 2.39 0.94
C GLY A 43 5.40 2.18 1.08
N GLY A 44 6.19 2.83 0.22
CA GLY A 44 7.64 2.83 0.30
C GLY A 44 8.18 3.45 1.59
N TYR A 45 7.57 4.53 2.05
CA TYR A 45 7.91 5.17 3.34
C TYR A 45 7.64 4.22 4.51
N ILE A 46 6.43 3.67 4.58
CA ILE A 46 6.02 2.75 5.65
C ILE A 46 6.91 1.50 5.67
N ARG A 47 7.18 0.91 4.50
CA ARG A 47 8.09 -0.23 4.39
C ARG A 47 9.48 0.07 4.94
N LYS A 48 9.99 1.28 4.72
CA LYS A 48 11.34 1.67 5.14
C LYS A 48 11.43 2.02 6.62
N ASN A 49 10.41 2.70 7.15
CA ASN A 49 10.46 3.34 8.46
C ASN A 49 9.56 2.65 9.50
N GLY A 50 8.68 1.73 9.05
CA GLY A 50 7.64 1.16 9.91
C GLY A 50 6.47 2.12 10.12
N LEU A 51 5.60 1.74 11.05
CA LEU A 51 4.49 2.55 11.54
C LEU A 51 4.78 2.90 13.00
N ASN A 52 5.58 3.93 13.19
CA ASN A 52 5.91 4.47 14.52
C ASN A 52 5.15 5.76 14.73
N THR A 53 4.46 5.85 15.86
CA THR A 53 3.89 7.09 16.36
C THR A 53 4.84 7.66 17.41
N GLY A 54 5.18 8.93 17.32
CA GLY A 54 6.12 9.56 18.27
C GLY A 54 5.66 9.63 19.71
N GLY A 55 4.40 9.21 20.02
CA GLY A 55 3.73 9.37 21.28
C GLY A 55 3.50 8.10 22.13
N GLY A 56 4.22 7.00 21.84
CA GLY A 56 4.05 5.74 22.62
C GLY A 56 2.91 4.84 22.16
N GLY A 57 2.27 5.12 21.03
CA GLY A 57 1.25 4.28 20.40
C GLY A 57 1.82 3.02 19.73
N ALA A 58 1.00 2.36 18.91
CA ALA A 58 1.37 1.12 18.22
C ALA A 58 2.66 1.28 17.41
N LYS A 59 3.59 0.36 17.62
CA LYS A 59 4.86 0.30 16.88
C LYS A 59 4.88 -0.95 16.02
N PHE A 60 5.03 -0.76 14.70
CA PHE A 60 5.29 -1.84 13.75
C PHE A 60 6.62 -1.59 13.06
N TYR A 61 7.54 -2.49 13.26
CA TYR A 61 8.87 -2.39 12.69
C TYR A 61 8.85 -2.70 11.17
N PRO A 62 9.82 -2.18 10.41
CA PRO A 62 9.88 -2.41 8.96
C PRO A 62 9.88 -3.89 8.55
N TYR A 63 10.44 -4.79 9.36
CA TYR A 63 10.47 -6.23 9.07
C TYR A 63 9.11 -6.92 9.29
N GLU A 64 8.18 -6.30 10.03
CA GLU A 64 6.82 -6.79 10.22
C GLU A 64 5.88 -6.40 9.08
N ILE A 65 6.37 -5.62 8.10
CA ILE A 65 5.57 -5.02 7.02
C ILE A 65 6.07 -5.49 5.66
N ALA A 66 5.17 -6.03 4.86
CA ALA A 66 5.36 -6.29 3.44
C ALA A 66 4.58 -5.28 2.59
N VAL A 67 5.12 -4.90 1.44
CA VAL A 67 4.43 -4.05 0.47
C VAL A 67 4.44 -4.74 -0.89
N ILE A 68 3.25 -4.92 -1.45
CA ILE A 68 3.03 -5.44 -2.79
C ILE A 68 2.52 -4.27 -3.63
N ASP A 69 3.37 -3.79 -4.53
CA ASP A 69 3.05 -2.69 -5.45
C ASP A 69 3.00 -3.27 -6.87
N ASP A 70 1.84 -3.24 -7.48
CA ASP A 70 1.51 -3.94 -8.72
C ASP A 70 1.92 -5.43 -8.66
N ASN A 71 3.02 -5.79 -9.30
CA ASN A 71 3.54 -7.15 -9.39
C ASN A 71 4.86 -7.36 -8.64
N VAL A 72 5.21 -6.44 -7.75
CA VAL A 72 6.46 -6.50 -6.97
C VAL A 72 6.16 -6.55 -5.49
N MET A 73 6.51 -7.66 -4.84
CA MET A 73 6.53 -7.76 -3.38
C MET A 73 7.89 -7.32 -2.83
N SER A 74 7.86 -6.40 -1.89
CA SER A 74 9.03 -5.88 -1.20
C SER A 74 8.95 -6.21 0.29
N LEU A 75 10.02 -6.83 0.80
CA LEU A 75 10.17 -7.24 2.19
C LEU A 75 11.39 -6.59 2.83
N ASN A 76 11.42 -6.55 4.16
CA ASN A 76 12.63 -6.27 4.91
C ASN A 76 12.97 -7.50 5.76
N LEU A 77 14.07 -8.13 5.45
CA LEU A 77 14.62 -9.27 6.19
C LEU A 77 15.86 -8.80 6.96
N PHE A 78 15.64 -7.96 7.98
CA PHE A 78 16.68 -7.34 8.80
C PHE A 78 17.75 -6.60 7.99
N VAL A 79 18.74 -7.30 7.44
CA VAL A 79 19.87 -6.74 6.69
C VAL A 79 19.58 -6.61 5.19
N ILE A 80 18.78 -7.53 4.63
CA ILE A 80 18.48 -7.57 3.20
C ILE A 80 17.04 -7.11 2.93
N ARG A 81 16.85 -6.50 1.74
CA ARG A 81 15.56 -5.96 1.29
C ARG A 81 15.17 -6.54 -0.06
N PRO A 82 14.77 -7.82 -0.09
CA PRO A 82 14.45 -8.49 -1.34
C PRO A 82 13.22 -7.87 -2.00
N LYS A 83 13.26 -7.84 -3.33
CA LYS A 83 12.12 -7.51 -4.18
C LYS A 83 11.80 -8.74 -5.02
N ILE A 84 10.65 -9.33 -4.82
CA ILE A 84 10.18 -10.49 -5.54
C ILE A 84 9.23 -10.02 -6.63
N LYS A 85 9.61 -10.21 -7.90
CA LYS A 85 8.77 -9.89 -9.05
C LYS A 85 7.92 -11.10 -9.42
N PHE A 86 6.66 -10.85 -9.74
CA PHE A 86 5.75 -11.87 -10.26
C PHE A 86 5.57 -11.69 -11.75
N LYS A 87 5.68 -12.77 -12.51
CA LYS A 87 5.06 -12.81 -13.84
C LYS A 87 3.58 -13.08 -13.64
N LEU A 88 2.76 -12.18 -14.13
CA LEU A 88 1.32 -12.32 -14.13
C LEU A 88 0.88 -12.61 -15.55
N ASP A 89 0.52 -13.84 -15.77
CA ASP A 89 -0.08 -14.24 -17.05
C ASP A 89 -1.52 -13.74 -17.18
N ASN A 90 -2.16 -13.35 -16.06
CA ASN A 90 -3.52 -12.83 -16.08
C ASN A 90 -3.81 -11.97 -14.84
N ILE A 91 -3.94 -10.65 -15.03
CA ILE A 91 -4.27 -9.67 -13.96
C ILE A 91 -5.67 -9.93 -13.39
N ALA A 92 -6.55 -10.58 -14.16
CA ALA A 92 -7.93 -10.85 -13.78
C ALA A 92 -8.11 -12.06 -12.85
N GLN A 93 -7.09 -12.86 -12.59
CA GLN A 93 -7.20 -13.99 -11.67
C GLN A 93 -7.13 -13.51 -10.22
N LYS A 94 -8.29 -13.47 -9.58
CA LYS A 94 -8.38 -13.37 -8.13
C LYS A 94 -7.58 -14.51 -7.49
N ASP A 95 -7.07 -14.29 -6.30
CA ASP A 95 -6.33 -15.29 -5.51
C ASP A 95 -4.91 -15.66 -5.97
N ASN A 96 -4.37 -15.11 -7.05
CA ASN A 96 -3.01 -15.46 -7.47
C ASN A 96 -1.90 -14.90 -6.56
N LEU A 97 -2.26 -14.12 -5.52
CA LEU A 97 -1.32 -13.74 -4.46
C LEU A 97 -1.06 -14.86 -3.44
N LYS A 98 -1.91 -15.89 -3.36
CA LYS A 98 -1.78 -16.98 -2.37
C LYS A 98 -0.38 -17.62 -2.31
N PRO A 99 0.28 -17.96 -3.43
CA PRO A 99 1.63 -18.54 -3.38
C PRO A 99 2.63 -17.61 -2.68
N PHE A 100 2.52 -16.31 -2.91
CA PHE A 100 3.43 -15.32 -2.34
C PHE A 100 3.15 -15.06 -0.87
N LEU A 101 1.88 -15.05 -0.49
CA LEU A 101 1.48 -14.90 0.89
C LEU A 101 1.95 -16.07 1.76
N ARG A 102 2.06 -17.27 1.17
CA ARG A 102 2.64 -18.45 1.84
C ARG A 102 4.14 -18.32 2.07
N LEU A 103 4.85 -17.55 1.24
CA LEU A 103 6.28 -17.31 1.39
C LEU A 103 6.60 -16.21 2.43
N LEU A 104 5.59 -15.48 2.90
CA LEU A 104 5.79 -14.45 3.91
C LEU A 104 6.19 -15.08 5.24
N PRO A 105 7.30 -14.63 5.85
CA PRO A 105 7.68 -15.06 7.19
C PRO A 105 6.56 -14.82 8.22
N PRO A 106 6.47 -15.64 9.26
CA PRO A 106 5.41 -15.51 10.28
C PRO A 106 5.44 -14.17 11.03
N TYR A 107 6.60 -13.52 11.13
CA TYR A 107 6.73 -12.21 11.76
C TYR A 107 6.20 -11.06 10.90
N VAL A 108 5.91 -11.26 9.62
CA VAL A 108 5.25 -10.25 8.78
C VAL A 108 3.76 -10.24 9.14
N LYS A 109 3.34 -9.20 9.83
CA LYS A 109 1.97 -9.03 10.35
C LYS A 109 1.10 -8.18 9.43
N ILE A 110 1.69 -7.24 8.68
CA ILE A 110 0.98 -6.26 7.87
C ILE A 110 1.41 -6.39 6.42
N VAL A 111 0.43 -6.52 5.51
CA VAL A 111 0.66 -6.57 4.06
C VAL A 111 -0.10 -5.44 3.40
N PHE A 112 0.62 -4.47 2.86
CA PHE A 112 0.05 -3.41 2.03
C PHE A 112 -0.03 -3.90 0.58
N CYS A 113 -1.23 -3.82 -0.02
CA CYS A 113 -1.46 -4.06 -1.43
C CYS A 113 -1.77 -2.73 -2.12
N ILE A 114 -1.01 -2.41 -3.17
CA ILE A 114 -1.04 -1.13 -3.88
C ILE A 114 -1.24 -1.37 -5.37
N GLY A 115 -1.94 -0.47 -6.04
CA GLY A 115 -2.12 -0.52 -7.49
C GLY A 115 -2.89 -1.75 -7.94
N SER A 116 -2.43 -2.44 -8.97
CA SER A 116 -3.09 -3.62 -9.54
C SER A 116 -3.17 -4.81 -8.57
N SER A 117 -2.32 -4.85 -7.54
CA SER A 117 -2.36 -5.92 -6.53
C SER A 117 -3.66 -5.94 -5.73
N ILE A 118 -4.36 -4.79 -5.63
CA ILE A 118 -5.67 -4.68 -4.96
C ILE A 118 -6.73 -5.54 -5.66
N HIS A 119 -6.69 -5.63 -6.98
CA HIS A 119 -7.65 -6.42 -7.77
C HIS A 119 -7.59 -7.92 -7.51
N ARG A 120 -6.54 -8.40 -6.84
CA ARG A 120 -6.33 -9.82 -6.49
C ARG A 120 -6.82 -10.18 -5.11
N LEU A 121 -7.27 -9.20 -4.35
CA LEU A 121 -7.88 -9.40 -3.04
C LEU A 121 -9.40 -9.49 -3.20
N ASP A 122 -10.03 -10.43 -2.50
CA ASP A 122 -11.48 -10.47 -2.37
C ASP A 122 -11.99 -9.44 -1.37
N LYS A 123 -11.20 -9.19 -0.33
CA LYS A 123 -11.47 -8.23 0.74
C LYS A 123 -10.17 -7.70 1.34
N ALA A 124 -10.24 -6.54 1.93
CA ALA A 124 -9.18 -5.99 2.77
C ALA A 124 -9.65 -5.91 4.23
N ASP A 125 -8.72 -5.98 5.17
CA ASP A 125 -9.05 -5.70 6.57
C ASP A 125 -9.19 -4.19 6.78
N ILE A 126 -8.27 -3.42 6.19
CA ILE A 126 -8.27 -1.96 6.21
C ILE A 126 -8.20 -1.45 4.77
N PHE A 127 -9.06 -0.51 4.43
CA PHE A 127 -9.05 0.19 3.16
C PHE A 127 -8.61 1.64 3.37
N ILE A 128 -7.45 2.00 2.81
CA ILE A 128 -6.90 3.34 2.87
C ILE A 128 -7.07 4.00 1.51
N TYR A 129 -7.72 5.16 1.48
CA TYR A 129 -7.89 5.96 0.27
C TYR A 129 -7.09 7.25 0.36
N LEU A 130 -6.20 7.46 -0.61
CA LEU A 130 -5.49 8.73 -0.76
C LEU A 130 -6.30 9.66 -1.66
N ASP A 131 -6.93 10.65 -1.03
CA ASP A 131 -7.74 11.68 -1.67
C ASP A 131 -6.89 12.92 -1.98
N THR A 132 -6.03 12.79 -2.98
CA THR A 132 -5.13 13.85 -3.39
C THR A 132 -5.79 14.74 -4.43
N LYS A 133 -5.72 16.05 -4.27
CA LYS A 133 -6.24 17.06 -5.21
C LYS A 133 -5.75 16.78 -6.64
N GLU A 134 -6.65 16.95 -7.59
CA GLU A 134 -6.40 16.63 -9.00
C GLU A 134 -5.19 17.37 -9.59
N GLU A 135 -5.04 18.65 -9.27
CA GLU A 135 -3.92 19.48 -9.71
C GLU A 135 -2.56 18.91 -9.26
N VAL A 136 -2.50 18.49 -7.99
CA VAL A 136 -1.28 17.89 -7.42
C VAL A 136 -0.98 16.54 -8.08
N ARG A 137 -2.01 15.74 -8.35
CA ARG A 137 -1.86 14.45 -9.06
C ARG A 137 -1.33 14.65 -10.47
N LYS A 138 -1.94 15.57 -11.23
CA LYS A 138 -1.55 15.91 -12.60
C LYS A 138 -0.12 16.40 -12.67
N THR A 139 0.29 17.29 -11.78
CA THR A 139 1.68 17.78 -11.70
C THR A 139 2.66 16.65 -11.45
N ARG A 140 2.36 15.74 -10.51
CA ARG A 140 3.22 14.57 -10.21
C ARG A 140 3.29 13.59 -11.38
N LEU A 141 2.18 13.37 -12.08
CA LEU A 141 2.14 12.53 -13.26
C LEU A 141 2.96 13.11 -14.40
N LEU A 142 2.84 14.42 -14.64
CA LEU A 142 3.61 15.13 -15.67
C LEU A 142 5.12 15.02 -15.43
N GLN A 143 5.55 15.13 -14.18
CA GLN A 143 6.96 14.98 -13.80
C GLN A 143 7.50 13.55 -13.93
N ARG A 144 6.65 12.54 -13.85
CA ARG A 144 7.03 11.13 -13.90
C ARG A 144 6.96 10.53 -15.28
N GLU A 145 5.95 10.92 -16.05
CA GLU A 145 5.66 10.36 -17.37
C GLU A 145 6.17 11.33 -18.46
N GLU A 146 7.39 11.12 -18.92
CA GLU A 146 7.99 11.94 -19.97
C GLU A 146 7.29 11.75 -21.33
N ASN A 147 6.52 10.67 -21.53
CA ASN A 147 5.77 10.36 -22.75
C ASN A 147 4.27 10.57 -22.58
N ASN A 148 3.69 11.47 -23.38
CA ASN A 148 2.31 11.93 -23.31
C ASN A 148 1.20 10.85 -23.38
N LYS A 149 1.43 9.67 -23.97
CA LYS A 149 0.38 8.64 -24.08
C LYS A 149 -0.09 8.12 -22.72
N ASN A 150 0.83 7.66 -21.87
CA ASN A 150 0.49 7.15 -20.54
C ASN A 150 -0.05 8.25 -19.63
N TYR A 151 0.41 9.49 -19.80
CA TYR A 151 -0.05 10.63 -19.02
C TYR A 151 -1.55 10.88 -19.19
N LEU A 152 -2.06 10.90 -20.42
CA LEU A 152 -3.46 11.15 -20.72
C LEU A 152 -4.36 10.05 -20.15
N GLU A 153 -4.00 8.79 -20.31
CA GLU A 153 -4.74 7.65 -19.75
C GLU A 153 -4.79 7.70 -18.22
N LEU A 154 -3.66 8.00 -17.57
CA LEU A 154 -3.58 8.09 -16.11
C LEU A 154 -4.34 9.30 -15.56
N CYS A 155 -4.41 10.41 -16.30
CA CYS A 155 -5.22 11.57 -15.94
C CYS A 155 -6.72 11.30 -16.11
N ALA A 156 -7.11 10.54 -17.13
CA ALA A 156 -8.51 10.18 -17.39
C ALA A 156 -9.10 9.19 -16.36
N ALA A 157 -8.25 8.52 -15.56
CA ALA A 157 -8.73 7.62 -14.51
C ALA A 157 -9.56 8.37 -13.47
N SER A 158 -10.85 8.08 -13.42
CA SER A 158 -11.84 8.75 -12.57
C SER A 158 -12.38 7.87 -11.43
N SER A 159 -12.07 6.58 -11.44
CA SER A 159 -12.58 5.63 -10.45
C SER A 159 -11.49 4.73 -9.89
N VAL A 160 -11.72 4.24 -8.70
CA VAL A 160 -10.87 3.25 -8.02
C VAL A 160 -11.70 2.08 -7.57
N LEU A 161 -11.11 0.89 -7.56
CA LEU A 161 -11.73 -0.28 -6.96
C LEU A 161 -11.83 -0.08 -5.45
N ILE A 162 -13.04 -0.24 -4.91
CA ILE A 162 -13.30 -0.29 -3.47
C ILE A 162 -13.58 -1.75 -3.11
N LEU A 163 -12.76 -2.31 -2.24
CA LEU A 163 -12.96 -3.67 -1.72
C LEU A 163 -13.87 -3.67 -0.48
N PRO A 164 -14.58 -4.79 -0.20
CA PRO A 164 -15.16 -5.02 1.12
C PRO A 164 -14.07 -4.89 2.21
N HIS A 165 -14.35 -4.15 3.27
CA HIS A 165 -13.38 -3.84 4.32
C HIS A 165 -14.06 -3.68 5.68
N LYS A 166 -13.27 -3.87 6.76
CA LYS A 166 -13.72 -3.63 8.13
C LYS A 166 -13.53 -2.16 8.53
N PHE A 167 -12.39 -1.57 8.19
CA PHE A 167 -12.06 -0.17 8.48
C PHE A 167 -11.73 0.61 7.21
N LYS A 168 -12.18 1.87 7.15
CA LYS A 168 -11.84 2.81 6.08
C LYS A 168 -11.12 4.03 6.64
N ILE A 169 -9.99 4.38 6.02
CA ILE A 169 -9.21 5.58 6.33
C ILE A 169 -9.13 6.42 5.07
N ILE A 170 -9.49 7.69 5.14
CA ILE A 170 -9.30 8.68 4.07
C ILE A 170 -8.17 9.60 4.50
N ILE A 171 -7.19 9.78 3.61
CA ILE A 171 -6.02 10.64 3.78
C ILE A 171 -6.09 11.72 2.68
N GLN A 172 -6.13 12.97 3.09
CA GLN A 172 -6.16 14.15 2.22
C GLN A 172 -4.76 14.73 2.03
#